data_16552b13a732e1a3226375ea68dcf6ea
#
_entry.id   16552b13a732e1a3226375ea68dcf6ea
#
_cell.length_a   1.000
_cell.length_b   1.000
_cell.length_c   1.000
_cell.angle_alpha   90.00
_cell.angle_beta   90.00
_cell.angle_gamma   90.00
#
_symmetry.space_group_name_H-M   'P 1'
#
loop_
_entity.id
_entity.type
_entity.pdbx_description
1 polymer ?
#
loop_
_entity_poly.entity_id
_entity_poly.type
_entity_poly.pdbx_seq_one_letter_code
_entity_poly.pdbx_strand_id
1 'polypeptide(L)'
;MTRVLFHSLTIPPDNVSTGKLVADIANKFSENGQHIEILASTPQYNFDESVFNNELIQIKEKKLYSSSYKNVKINHIYSSQRSFNQQKRIFQWISFHYRSIRYLIKHRNTFDVLYIFSYPPTMNLVAIISKKLLKKKTIYSVWELYPEIASKLSEINSKLIIRLFKKLDNYALKIIDDIVVNSDELKEYLINSRGIQENKIKVIYHFSSSEESPRPENHNKEIIYTGNLGIPQNIESFIKNLNNSSDQYKLKIYGSGSRYEDIKKMESENINVNPYTDRSEILKHTKNSTFALVSLSSSLTVEGFPGK
;
A
#
# COMPACT_ATOMS: atom_id res chain seq x y z
N MET A 1 8.55 27.70 -6.07
CA MET A 1 8.76 26.28 -5.67
C MET A 1 7.39 25.63 -5.51
N THR A 2 7.12 24.54 -6.19
CA THR A 2 5.82 23.86 -6.13
C THR A 2 5.70 23.11 -4.79
N ARG A 3 4.59 23.32 -4.08
CA ARG A 3 4.30 22.67 -2.79
C ARG A 3 3.39 21.47 -3.05
N VAL A 4 3.84 20.29 -2.70
CA VAL A 4 3.10 19.05 -2.93
C VAL A 4 2.64 18.46 -1.60
N LEU A 5 1.35 18.21 -1.49
CA LEU A 5 0.78 17.46 -0.36
C LEU A 5 0.52 16.02 -0.80
N PHE A 6 1.21 15.06 -0.18
CA PHE A 6 0.92 13.64 -0.34
C PHE A 6 -0.23 13.26 0.57
N HIS A 7 -1.16 12.45 0.07
CA HIS A 7 -2.28 11.95 0.86
C HIS A 7 -2.38 10.43 0.78
N SER A 8 -2.17 9.77 1.91
CA SER A 8 -2.20 8.31 2.06
C SER A 8 -2.97 7.95 3.33
N LEU A 9 -3.51 6.73 3.41
CA LEU A 9 -4.06 6.24 4.68
C LEU A 9 -2.94 5.87 5.64
N THR A 10 -1.98 5.06 5.18
CA THR A 10 -0.89 4.51 5.99
C THR A 10 0.42 5.22 5.70
N ILE A 11 1.20 5.48 6.74
CA ILE A 11 2.52 6.10 6.69
C ILE A 11 3.30 5.70 7.96
N PRO A 12 4.63 5.70 8.00
CA PRO A 12 5.36 5.55 9.26
C PRO A 12 4.89 6.56 10.32
N PRO A 13 4.81 6.14 11.60
CA PRO A 13 5.35 4.91 12.18
C PRO A 13 4.49 3.65 12.01
N ASP A 14 3.42 3.70 11.22
CA ASP A 14 2.63 2.49 10.91
C ASP A 14 3.50 1.50 10.11
N ASN A 15 3.65 0.29 10.63
CA ASN A 15 4.57 -0.69 10.04
C ASN A 15 3.94 -1.44 8.86
N VAL A 16 3.67 -0.70 7.79
CA VAL A 16 3.08 -1.21 6.53
C VAL A 16 3.99 -0.85 5.37
N SER A 17 4.34 -1.83 4.54
CA SER A 17 5.27 -1.66 3.42
C SER A 17 4.83 -0.56 2.43
N THR A 18 3.53 -0.46 2.13
CA THR A 18 2.99 0.58 1.27
C THR A 18 3.16 1.98 1.86
N GLY A 19 2.93 2.13 3.17
CA GLY A 19 3.13 3.41 3.88
C GLY A 19 4.60 3.83 3.84
N LYS A 20 5.52 2.88 4.04
CA LYS A 20 6.95 3.14 3.95
C LYS A 20 7.36 3.57 2.53
N LEU A 21 6.85 2.91 1.50
CA LEU A 21 7.13 3.28 0.11
C LEU A 21 6.64 4.71 -0.20
N VAL A 22 5.46 5.09 0.28
CA VAL A 22 4.95 6.48 0.15
C VAL A 22 5.91 7.47 0.81
N ALA A 23 6.39 7.17 2.02
CA ALA A 23 7.33 8.02 2.74
C ALA A 23 8.69 8.13 2.03
N ASP A 24 9.19 7.02 1.49
CA ASP A 24 10.45 7.01 0.72
C ASP A 24 10.32 7.81 -0.58
N ILE A 25 9.18 7.70 -1.30
CA ILE A 25 8.89 8.54 -2.47
C ILE A 25 8.86 10.03 -2.08
N ALA A 26 8.14 10.38 -1.02
CA ALA A 26 8.05 11.76 -0.55
C ALA A 26 9.42 12.32 -0.17
N ASN A 27 10.25 11.51 0.52
CA ASN A 27 11.60 11.91 0.87
C ASN A 27 12.49 12.13 -0.37
N LYS A 28 12.38 11.28 -1.39
CA LYS A 28 13.11 11.48 -2.66
C LYS A 28 12.72 12.78 -3.37
N PHE A 29 11.44 13.13 -3.38
CA PHE A 29 11.00 14.42 -3.89
C PHE A 29 11.59 15.58 -3.07
N SER A 30 11.63 15.45 -1.73
CA SER A 30 12.23 16.46 -0.85
C SER A 30 13.74 16.61 -1.07
N GLU A 31 14.47 15.49 -1.22
CA GLU A 31 15.90 15.50 -1.56
C GLU A 31 16.20 16.20 -2.89
N ASN A 32 15.27 16.12 -3.85
CA ASN A 32 15.34 16.83 -5.14
C ASN A 32 14.84 18.28 -5.06
N GLY A 33 14.73 18.84 -3.86
CA GLY A 33 14.41 20.25 -3.67
C GLY A 33 12.93 20.61 -3.76
N GLN A 34 12.01 19.64 -3.78
CA GLN A 34 10.57 19.90 -3.74
C GLN A 34 10.09 20.12 -2.30
N HIS A 35 9.15 21.04 -2.10
CA HIS A 35 8.51 21.20 -0.80
C HIS A 35 7.39 20.17 -0.63
N ILE A 36 7.63 19.16 0.22
CA ILE A 36 6.71 18.03 0.42
C ILE A 36 6.22 18.01 1.87
N GLU A 37 4.91 17.85 2.03
CA GLU A 37 4.27 17.43 3.29
C GLU A 37 3.40 16.20 3.03
N ILE A 38 3.14 15.41 4.06
CA ILE A 38 2.26 14.25 4.00
C ILE A 38 1.06 14.47 4.91
N LEU A 39 -0.13 14.12 4.43
CA LEU A 39 -1.36 13.99 5.21
C LEU A 39 -1.75 12.51 5.24
N ALA A 40 -1.82 11.93 6.45
CA ALA A 40 -2.15 10.51 6.61
C ALA A 40 -2.98 10.26 7.87
N SER A 41 -3.35 8.99 8.14
CA SER A 41 -3.94 8.65 9.44
C SER A 41 -2.86 8.49 10.51
N THR A 42 -3.29 8.50 11.78
CA THR A 42 -2.47 7.90 12.85
C THR A 42 -2.30 6.39 12.60
N PRO A 43 -1.29 5.73 13.18
CA PRO A 43 -1.05 4.31 13.00
C PRO A 43 -2.29 3.46 13.26
N GLN A 44 -2.57 2.52 12.37
CA GLN A 44 -3.74 1.63 12.44
C GLN A 44 -3.38 0.15 12.42
N TYR A 45 -2.23 -0.19 11.81
CA TYR A 45 -1.75 -1.56 11.64
C TYR A 45 -0.63 -1.82 12.64
N ASN A 46 -0.63 -3.03 13.23
CA ASN A 46 0.39 -3.41 14.21
C ASN A 46 0.64 -2.29 15.25
N PHE A 47 -0.46 -1.75 15.77
CA PHE A 47 -0.44 -0.58 16.65
C PHE A 47 0.36 -0.87 17.92
N ASP A 48 1.33 -0.02 18.19
CA ASP A 48 2.09 0.02 19.41
C ASP A 48 1.85 1.36 20.11
N GLU A 49 1.30 1.32 21.31
CA GLU A 49 0.97 2.53 22.08
C GLU A 49 2.23 3.32 22.45
N SER A 50 3.33 2.63 22.69
CA SER A 50 4.62 3.28 22.98
C SER A 50 5.14 4.07 21.79
N VAL A 51 5.05 3.50 20.59
CA VAL A 51 5.40 4.18 19.34
C VAL A 51 4.49 5.36 19.08
N PHE A 52 3.18 5.21 19.33
CA PHE A 52 2.23 6.30 19.19
C PHE A 52 2.58 7.48 20.11
N ASN A 53 2.86 7.21 21.39
CA ASN A 53 3.14 8.24 22.38
C ASN A 53 4.52 8.90 22.19
N ASN A 54 5.51 8.18 21.68
CA ASN A 54 6.88 8.67 21.52
C ASN A 54 7.11 9.37 20.19
N GLU A 55 6.45 8.94 19.11
CA GLU A 55 6.72 9.45 17.77
C GLU A 55 5.68 10.47 17.26
N LEU A 56 4.47 10.48 17.82
CA LEU A 56 3.42 11.42 17.42
C LEU A 56 3.24 12.54 18.43
N ILE A 57 3.42 13.76 17.99
CA ILE A 57 3.20 14.96 18.76
C ILE A 57 1.79 15.49 18.45
N GLN A 58 0.93 15.56 19.47
CA GLN A 58 -0.37 16.20 19.32
C GLN A 58 -0.19 17.69 19.08
N ILE A 59 -0.72 18.20 17.97
CA ILE A 59 -0.74 19.65 17.70
C ILE A 59 -2.02 20.28 18.22
N LYS A 60 -2.06 21.62 18.26
CA LYS A 60 -3.16 22.40 18.88
C LYS A 60 -4.57 22.05 18.39
N GLU A 61 -4.69 21.37 17.26
CA GLU A 61 -5.97 20.93 16.72
C GLU A 61 -6.38 19.57 17.29
N LYS A 62 -7.61 19.48 17.79
CA LYS A 62 -8.17 18.24 18.31
C LYS A 62 -8.11 17.11 17.27
N LYS A 63 -7.51 15.97 17.62
CA LYS A 63 -7.37 14.79 16.74
C LYS A 63 -6.45 14.98 15.51
N LEU A 64 -5.52 15.89 15.60
CA LEU A 64 -4.45 16.09 14.64
C LEU A 64 -3.10 15.96 15.35
N TYR A 65 -2.18 15.18 14.75
CA TYR A 65 -0.85 14.91 15.28
C TYR A 65 0.19 15.20 14.22
N SER A 66 1.44 15.33 14.61
CA SER A 66 2.56 15.58 13.73
C SER A 66 3.69 14.61 14.05
N SER A 67 4.38 14.15 13.02
CA SER A 67 5.67 13.46 13.11
C SER A 67 6.53 13.87 11.93
N SER A 68 7.70 13.26 11.80
CA SER A 68 8.55 13.43 10.63
C SER A 68 9.10 12.08 10.16
N TYR A 69 9.33 11.98 8.87
CA TYR A 69 10.08 10.87 8.29
C TYR A 69 11.25 11.46 7.50
N LYS A 70 12.46 11.27 8.01
CA LYS A 70 13.65 11.97 7.49
C LYS A 70 13.36 13.49 7.39
N ASN A 71 13.44 14.08 6.19
CA ASN A 71 13.23 15.51 5.95
C ASN A 71 11.76 15.88 5.64
N VAL A 72 10.83 14.93 5.73
CA VAL A 72 9.43 15.16 5.35
C VAL A 72 8.55 15.25 6.59
N LYS A 73 7.82 16.35 6.70
CA LYS A 73 6.81 16.55 7.75
C LYS A 73 5.55 15.75 7.44
N ILE A 74 5.01 15.08 8.46
CA ILE A 74 3.79 14.29 8.37
C ILE A 74 2.73 14.88 9.30
N ASN A 75 1.55 15.12 8.76
CA ASN A 75 0.36 15.51 9.51
C ASN A 75 -0.57 14.30 9.61
N HIS A 76 -0.89 13.85 10.83
CA HIS A 76 -1.69 12.66 11.06
C HIS A 76 -3.10 13.02 11.54
N ILE A 77 -4.09 12.54 10.84
CA ILE A 77 -5.49 12.59 11.25
C ILE A 77 -5.78 11.38 12.14
N TYR A 78 -6.31 11.63 13.33
CA TYR A 78 -6.66 10.53 14.23
C TYR A 78 -7.61 9.52 13.57
N SER A 79 -7.22 8.28 13.63
CA SER A 79 -8.02 7.09 13.31
C SER A 79 -7.83 6.05 14.40
N SER A 80 -8.89 5.33 14.76
CA SER A 80 -8.77 4.18 15.65
C SER A 80 -8.03 3.04 14.96
N GLN A 81 -7.56 2.06 15.73
CA GLN A 81 -6.96 0.84 15.22
C GLN A 81 -7.85 0.19 14.15
N ARG A 82 -7.22 -0.42 13.16
CA ARG A 82 -7.92 -1.12 12.07
C ARG A 82 -8.82 -2.21 12.62
N SER A 83 -10.10 -2.12 12.29
CA SER A 83 -11.06 -3.16 12.65
C SER A 83 -11.04 -4.32 11.65
N PHE A 84 -11.13 -5.55 12.15
CA PHE A 84 -11.38 -6.75 11.32
C PHE A 84 -12.85 -6.80 10.84
N ASN A 85 -13.77 -6.14 11.55
CA ASN A 85 -15.17 -6.04 11.15
C ASN A 85 -15.30 -5.06 9.97
N GLN A 86 -15.85 -5.53 8.85
CA GLN A 86 -15.99 -4.74 7.62
C GLN A 86 -16.82 -3.46 7.81
N GLN A 87 -17.92 -3.52 8.55
CA GLN A 87 -18.78 -2.35 8.79
C GLN A 87 -18.04 -1.27 9.58
N LYS A 88 -17.36 -1.67 10.67
CA LYS A 88 -16.55 -0.74 11.47
C LYS A 88 -15.43 -0.13 10.62
N ARG A 89 -14.82 -0.90 9.72
CA ARG A 89 -13.77 -0.43 8.80
C ARG A 89 -14.31 0.62 7.82
N ILE A 90 -15.51 0.45 7.29
CA ILE A 90 -16.17 1.46 6.43
C ILE A 90 -16.38 2.76 7.22
N PHE A 91 -16.89 2.71 8.46
CA PHE A 91 -17.05 3.89 9.30
C PHE A 91 -15.70 4.57 9.61
N GLN A 92 -14.62 3.82 9.81
CA GLN A 92 -13.28 4.38 9.98
C GLN A 92 -12.86 5.15 8.72
N TRP A 93 -13.07 4.61 7.53
CA TRP A 93 -12.76 5.29 6.26
C TRP A 93 -13.61 6.56 6.06
N ILE A 94 -14.91 6.51 6.32
CA ILE A 94 -15.78 7.68 6.25
C ILE A 94 -15.28 8.79 7.20
N SER A 95 -14.97 8.43 8.44
CA SER A 95 -14.43 9.36 9.44
C SER A 95 -13.08 9.97 9.01
N PHE A 96 -12.19 9.14 8.45
CA PHE A 96 -10.92 9.58 7.90
C PHE A 96 -11.11 10.56 6.75
N HIS A 97 -11.94 10.23 5.76
CA HIS A 97 -12.21 11.11 4.62
C HIS A 97 -12.85 12.43 5.04
N TYR A 98 -13.83 12.39 5.93
CA TYR A 98 -14.45 13.61 6.44
C TYR A 98 -13.41 14.56 7.06
N ARG A 99 -12.51 14.05 7.89
CA ARG A 99 -11.44 14.84 8.51
C ARG A 99 -10.38 15.27 7.49
N SER A 100 -10.02 14.40 6.56
CA SER A 100 -9.09 14.71 5.47
C SER A 100 -9.63 15.87 4.63
N ILE A 101 -10.87 15.81 4.23
CA ILE A 101 -11.51 16.87 3.42
C ILE A 101 -11.55 18.20 4.19
N ARG A 102 -11.91 18.17 5.48
CA ARG A 102 -11.85 19.37 6.32
C ARG A 102 -10.44 19.96 6.40
N TYR A 103 -9.43 19.12 6.58
CA TYR A 103 -8.03 19.54 6.58
C TYR A 103 -7.66 20.19 5.24
N LEU A 104 -7.95 19.50 4.13
CA LEU A 104 -7.65 20.01 2.79
C LEU A 104 -8.31 21.34 2.48
N ILE A 105 -9.57 21.52 2.88
CA ILE A 105 -10.28 22.82 2.71
C ILE A 105 -9.63 23.92 3.55
N LYS A 106 -9.31 23.64 4.81
CA LYS A 106 -8.69 24.59 5.72
C LYS A 106 -7.29 25.01 5.26
N HIS A 107 -6.51 24.06 4.75
CA HIS A 107 -5.12 24.23 4.33
C HIS A 107 -4.96 24.38 2.81
N ARG A 108 -6.04 24.69 2.07
CA ARG A 108 -6.01 24.75 0.59
C ARG A 108 -4.95 25.69 0.01
N ASN A 109 -4.51 26.68 0.77
CA ASN A 109 -3.50 27.66 0.32
C ASN A 109 -2.05 27.25 0.65
N THR A 110 -1.84 26.12 1.35
CA THR A 110 -0.51 25.65 1.74
C THR A 110 0.12 24.68 0.73
N PHE A 111 -0.66 24.16 -0.23
CA PHE A 111 -0.18 23.27 -1.29
C PHE A 111 -0.74 23.66 -2.66
N ASP A 112 -0.02 23.29 -3.70
CA ASP A 112 -0.35 23.57 -5.10
C ASP A 112 -0.81 22.29 -5.82
N VAL A 113 -0.22 21.15 -5.43
CA VAL A 113 -0.50 19.81 -5.98
C VAL A 113 -0.92 18.89 -4.85
N LEU A 114 -1.98 18.09 -5.08
CA LEU A 114 -2.37 17.00 -4.22
C LEU A 114 -2.03 15.66 -4.90
N TYR A 115 -1.13 14.89 -4.29
CA TYR A 115 -0.73 13.56 -4.74
C TYR A 115 -1.41 12.51 -3.85
N ILE A 116 -2.32 11.73 -4.41
CA ILE A 116 -3.19 10.79 -3.68
C ILE A 116 -2.80 9.36 -4.03
N PHE A 117 -2.72 8.49 -3.01
CA PHE A 117 -2.55 7.05 -3.17
C PHE A 117 -3.89 6.33 -3.07
N SER A 118 -4.12 5.30 -3.88
CA SER A 118 -5.44 4.68 -4.10
C SER A 118 -6.02 3.88 -2.93
N TYR A 119 -5.30 3.74 -1.82
CA TYR A 119 -5.81 3.04 -0.64
C TYR A 119 -6.16 4.00 0.51
N PRO A 120 -7.36 3.90 1.12
CA PRO A 120 -8.44 2.95 0.86
C PRO A 120 -9.16 3.21 -0.48
N PRO A 121 -9.95 2.23 -0.99
CA PRO A 121 -10.59 2.33 -2.30
C PRO A 121 -11.43 3.59 -2.54
N THR A 122 -11.86 4.24 -1.46
CA THR A 122 -12.67 5.47 -1.48
C THR A 122 -11.86 6.76 -1.60
N MET A 123 -10.53 6.68 -1.79
CA MET A 123 -9.68 7.87 -2.02
C MET A 123 -10.00 8.61 -3.32
N ASN A 124 -10.65 7.95 -4.28
CA ASN A 124 -11.21 8.60 -5.46
C ASN A 124 -12.19 9.74 -5.14
N LEU A 125 -12.93 9.67 -4.02
CA LEU A 125 -13.80 10.78 -3.54
C LEU A 125 -12.96 12.01 -3.18
N VAL A 126 -11.83 11.82 -2.52
CA VAL A 126 -10.91 12.92 -2.18
C VAL A 126 -10.33 13.54 -3.46
N ALA A 127 -10.00 12.71 -4.45
CA ALA A 127 -9.51 13.17 -5.76
C ALA A 127 -10.56 14.04 -6.48
N ILE A 128 -11.83 13.62 -6.48
CA ILE A 128 -12.95 14.40 -7.06
C ILE A 128 -13.07 15.76 -6.35
N ILE A 129 -13.05 15.76 -5.02
CA ILE A 129 -13.18 17.00 -4.23
C ILE A 129 -11.99 17.91 -4.48
N SER A 130 -10.77 17.37 -4.50
CA SER A 130 -9.57 18.15 -4.82
C SER A 130 -9.71 18.86 -6.17
N LYS A 131 -10.13 18.11 -7.19
CA LYS A 131 -10.24 18.66 -8.54
C LYS A 131 -11.41 19.61 -8.70
N LYS A 132 -12.60 19.27 -8.20
CA LYS A 132 -13.82 20.05 -8.46
C LYS A 132 -14.02 21.20 -7.49
N LEU A 133 -13.75 20.99 -6.20
CA LEU A 133 -14.01 21.97 -5.15
C LEU A 133 -12.77 22.82 -4.86
N LEU A 134 -11.61 22.19 -4.69
CA LEU A 134 -10.38 22.92 -4.33
C LEU A 134 -9.63 23.45 -5.56
N LYS A 135 -9.97 22.96 -6.77
CA LYS A 135 -9.36 23.32 -8.06
C LYS A 135 -7.84 23.14 -8.06
N LYS A 136 -7.34 22.10 -7.37
CA LYS A 136 -5.92 21.77 -7.29
C LYS A 136 -5.50 20.86 -8.41
N LYS A 137 -4.24 20.97 -8.83
CA LYS A 137 -3.62 19.93 -9.64
C LYS A 137 -3.62 18.63 -8.81
N THR A 138 -4.16 17.55 -9.38
CA THR A 138 -4.38 16.28 -8.66
C THR A 138 -3.71 15.16 -9.41
N ILE A 139 -2.80 14.45 -8.74
CA ILE A 139 -2.14 13.24 -9.20
C ILE A 139 -2.71 12.08 -8.40
N TYR A 140 -3.11 11.01 -9.07
CA TYR A 140 -3.68 9.83 -8.42
C TYR A 140 -2.86 8.60 -8.75
N SER A 141 -2.24 8.02 -7.72
CA SER A 141 -1.41 6.83 -7.85
C SER A 141 -2.25 5.59 -7.60
N VAL A 142 -2.47 4.81 -8.63
CA VAL A 142 -3.26 3.56 -8.61
C VAL A 142 -2.29 2.39 -8.48
N TRP A 143 -2.29 1.74 -7.32
CA TRP A 143 -1.48 0.55 -7.05
C TRP A 143 -2.29 -0.73 -7.04
N GLU A 144 -3.57 -0.58 -6.76
CA GLU A 144 -4.56 -1.65 -6.75
C GLU A 144 -5.85 -1.13 -7.38
N LEU A 145 -6.48 -1.95 -8.20
CA LEU A 145 -7.67 -1.54 -8.93
C LEU A 145 -8.94 -2.03 -8.24
N TYR A 146 -9.69 -1.08 -7.69
CA TYR A 146 -11.01 -1.32 -7.14
C TYR A 146 -12.11 -0.80 -8.10
N PRO A 147 -13.25 -1.48 -8.19
CA PRO A 147 -13.72 -2.62 -7.38
C PRO A 147 -13.29 -4.01 -7.89
N GLU A 148 -12.41 -4.10 -8.90
CA GLU A 148 -12.05 -5.35 -9.56
C GLU A 148 -11.43 -6.35 -8.57
N ILE A 149 -10.44 -5.94 -7.78
CA ILE A 149 -9.82 -6.79 -6.75
C ILE A 149 -10.87 -7.29 -5.75
N ALA A 150 -11.71 -6.39 -5.22
CA ALA A 150 -12.73 -6.77 -4.24
C ALA A 150 -13.75 -7.76 -4.82
N SER A 151 -14.10 -7.63 -6.12
CA SER A 151 -14.96 -8.58 -6.80
C SER A 151 -14.31 -9.96 -6.97
N LYS A 152 -13.04 -10.00 -7.39
CA LYS A 152 -12.30 -11.26 -7.59
C LYS A 152 -12.03 -11.99 -6.27
N LEU A 153 -11.83 -11.25 -5.17
CA LEU A 153 -11.66 -11.82 -3.83
C LEU A 153 -13.00 -12.14 -3.13
N SER A 154 -14.13 -11.96 -3.83
CA SER A 154 -15.48 -12.14 -3.26
C SER A 154 -15.75 -11.28 -2.02
N GLU A 155 -15.03 -10.18 -1.85
CA GLU A 155 -15.27 -9.20 -0.78
C GLU A 155 -16.57 -8.40 -1.05
N ILE A 156 -16.91 -8.19 -2.33
CA ILE A 156 -18.12 -7.52 -2.77
C ILE A 156 -18.81 -8.40 -3.82
N ASN A 157 -19.99 -8.94 -3.47
CA ASN A 157 -20.75 -9.82 -4.34
C ASN A 157 -21.89 -9.12 -5.08
N SER A 158 -22.28 -7.91 -4.67
CA SER A 158 -23.36 -7.15 -5.30
C SER A 158 -22.91 -6.51 -6.60
N LYS A 159 -23.44 -7.02 -7.73
CA LYS A 159 -23.19 -6.46 -9.07
C LYS A 159 -23.55 -4.98 -9.18
N LEU A 160 -24.59 -4.53 -8.46
CA LEU A 160 -25.01 -3.13 -8.45
C LEU A 160 -23.96 -2.26 -7.76
N ILE A 161 -23.47 -2.67 -6.57
CA ILE A 161 -22.43 -1.95 -5.83
C ILE A 161 -21.16 -1.86 -6.67
N ILE A 162 -20.71 -2.96 -7.27
CA ILE A 162 -19.54 -3.00 -8.14
C ILE A 162 -19.68 -2.01 -9.30
N ARG A 163 -20.85 -1.98 -9.95
CA ARG A 163 -21.14 -1.08 -11.07
C ARG A 163 -21.12 0.40 -10.66
N LEU A 164 -21.74 0.72 -9.52
CA LEU A 164 -21.76 2.10 -8.99
C LEU A 164 -20.34 2.56 -8.60
N PHE A 165 -19.60 1.69 -7.93
CA PHE A 165 -18.23 1.98 -7.52
C PHE A 165 -17.32 2.18 -8.75
N LYS A 166 -17.44 1.33 -9.77
CA LYS A 166 -16.73 1.45 -11.04
C LYS A 166 -17.05 2.75 -11.78
N LYS A 167 -18.31 3.19 -11.77
CA LYS A 167 -18.71 4.48 -12.35
C LYS A 167 -18.07 5.66 -11.63
N LEU A 168 -18.08 5.64 -10.30
CA LEU A 168 -17.47 6.69 -9.49
C LEU A 168 -15.96 6.76 -9.70
N ASP A 169 -15.31 5.62 -9.69
CA ASP A 169 -13.87 5.51 -9.92
C ASP A 169 -13.48 6.00 -11.32
N ASN A 170 -14.20 5.55 -12.36
CA ASN A 170 -14.00 6.05 -13.72
C ASN A 170 -14.20 7.55 -13.85
N TYR A 171 -15.19 8.11 -13.15
CA TYR A 171 -15.38 9.54 -13.14
C TYR A 171 -14.18 10.26 -12.52
N ALA A 172 -13.68 9.78 -11.39
CA ALA A 172 -12.47 10.32 -10.75
C ALA A 172 -11.29 10.29 -11.70
N LEU A 173 -10.97 9.12 -12.28
CA LEU A 173 -9.85 8.92 -13.20
C LEU A 173 -9.93 9.83 -14.44
N LYS A 174 -11.14 10.10 -14.95
CA LYS A 174 -11.32 10.99 -16.12
C LYS A 174 -11.08 12.47 -15.83
N ILE A 175 -11.38 12.93 -14.62
CA ILE A 175 -11.32 14.37 -14.30
C ILE A 175 -9.98 14.81 -13.69
N ILE A 176 -9.22 13.92 -13.08
CA ILE A 176 -7.89 14.22 -12.51
C ILE A 176 -6.87 14.54 -13.61
N ASP A 177 -5.78 15.20 -13.23
CA ASP A 177 -4.78 15.67 -14.20
C ASP A 177 -3.85 14.56 -14.64
N ASP A 178 -3.24 13.84 -13.70
CA ASP A 178 -2.28 12.79 -13.96
C ASP A 178 -2.60 11.52 -13.15
N ILE A 179 -2.39 10.37 -13.76
CA ILE A 179 -2.52 9.05 -13.14
C ILE A 179 -1.15 8.39 -13.15
N VAL A 180 -0.75 7.85 -12.00
CA VAL A 180 0.46 7.04 -11.90
C VAL A 180 0.05 5.60 -11.60
N VAL A 181 0.58 4.66 -12.37
CA VAL A 181 0.39 3.22 -12.18
C VAL A 181 1.73 2.54 -11.96
N ASN A 182 1.72 1.36 -11.38
CA ASN A 182 2.92 0.61 -11.01
C ASN A 182 3.27 -0.54 -11.96
N SER A 183 2.52 -0.70 -13.06
CA SER A 183 2.82 -1.69 -14.10
C SER A 183 2.23 -1.28 -15.46
N ASP A 184 2.78 -1.83 -16.53
CA ASP A 184 2.27 -1.62 -17.88
C ASP A 184 0.93 -2.31 -18.09
N GLU A 185 0.71 -3.47 -17.50
CA GLU A 185 -0.57 -4.20 -17.55
C GLU A 185 -1.70 -3.37 -16.96
N LEU A 186 -1.44 -2.67 -15.87
CA LEU A 186 -2.43 -1.78 -15.25
C LEU A 186 -2.68 -0.55 -16.14
N LYS A 187 -1.65 0.01 -16.78
CA LYS A 187 -1.80 1.08 -17.77
C LYS A 187 -2.69 0.63 -18.91
N GLU A 188 -2.39 -0.52 -19.54
CA GLU A 188 -3.17 -1.07 -20.64
C GLU A 188 -4.63 -1.35 -20.24
N TYR A 189 -4.83 -1.89 -19.04
CA TYR A 189 -6.17 -2.12 -18.52
C TYR A 189 -6.97 -0.82 -18.37
N LEU A 190 -6.36 0.24 -17.84
CA LEU A 190 -7.02 1.55 -17.70
C LEU A 190 -7.38 2.14 -19.07
N ILE A 191 -6.52 1.98 -20.07
CA ILE A 191 -6.80 2.45 -21.45
C ILE A 191 -7.93 1.62 -22.07
N ASN A 192 -7.77 0.30 -22.13
CA ASN A 192 -8.63 -0.58 -22.92
C ASN A 192 -9.98 -0.86 -22.23
N SER A 193 -9.98 -1.05 -20.92
CA SER A 193 -11.17 -1.48 -20.15
C SER A 193 -11.89 -0.34 -19.45
N ARG A 194 -11.19 0.78 -19.16
CA ARG A 194 -11.73 1.93 -18.44
C ARG A 194 -11.87 3.18 -19.30
N GLY A 195 -11.32 3.18 -20.53
CA GLY A 195 -11.38 4.28 -21.48
C GLY A 195 -10.67 5.55 -20.98
N ILE A 196 -9.55 5.38 -20.28
CA ILE A 196 -8.73 6.50 -19.80
C ILE A 196 -7.73 6.89 -20.90
N GLN A 197 -7.55 8.18 -21.10
CA GLN A 197 -6.61 8.70 -22.10
C GLN A 197 -5.17 8.35 -21.72
N GLU A 198 -4.41 7.80 -22.66
CA GLU A 198 -3.03 7.35 -22.44
C GLU A 198 -2.11 8.46 -21.94
N ASN A 199 -2.24 9.67 -22.52
CA ASN A 199 -1.41 10.81 -22.15
C ASN A 199 -1.51 11.25 -20.69
N LYS A 200 -2.56 10.81 -19.97
CA LYS A 200 -2.73 11.02 -18.53
C LYS A 200 -2.03 9.99 -17.67
N ILE A 201 -1.66 8.83 -18.24
CA ILE A 201 -1.15 7.69 -17.47
C ILE A 201 0.37 7.61 -17.60
N LYS A 202 1.04 7.55 -16.46
CA LYS A 202 2.49 7.33 -16.37
C LYS A 202 2.76 6.06 -15.57
N VAL A 203 3.64 5.22 -16.09
CA VAL A 203 4.10 4.01 -15.38
C VAL A 203 5.31 4.39 -14.54
N ILE A 204 5.24 4.15 -13.23
CA ILE A 204 6.34 4.28 -12.30
C ILE A 204 6.37 3.02 -11.46
N TYR A 205 7.30 2.13 -11.77
CA TYR A 205 7.46 0.88 -11.05
C TYR A 205 7.85 1.11 -9.59
N HIS A 206 7.44 0.20 -8.72
CA HIS A 206 7.93 0.21 -7.35
C HIS A 206 9.45 -0.01 -7.34
N PHE A 207 10.13 0.64 -6.43
CA PHE A 207 11.57 0.53 -6.27
C PHE A 207 11.92 0.00 -4.87
N SER A 208 13.07 -0.63 -4.76
CA SER A 208 13.63 -0.99 -3.46
C SER A 208 14.37 0.21 -2.88
N SER A 209 14.06 0.54 -1.63
CA SER A 209 14.83 1.52 -0.85
C SER A 209 16.01 0.90 -0.09
N SER A 210 16.23 -0.42 -0.25
CA SER A 210 17.37 -1.10 0.34
C SER A 210 18.61 -0.93 -0.54
N GLU A 211 19.77 -0.73 0.08
CA GLU A 211 21.04 -0.78 -0.61
C GLU A 211 21.26 -2.16 -1.26
N GLU A 212 21.89 -2.17 -2.42
CA GLU A 212 22.30 -3.41 -3.07
C GLU A 212 23.17 -4.21 -2.10
N SER A 213 22.85 -5.47 -1.94
CA SER A 213 23.61 -6.38 -1.13
C SER A 213 24.32 -7.38 -2.03
N PRO A 214 25.60 -7.68 -1.79
CA PRO A 214 26.27 -8.72 -2.54
C PRO A 214 25.49 -10.04 -2.39
N ARG A 215 25.44 -10.80 -3.48
CA ARG A 215 24.83 -12.13 -3.47
C ARG A 215 25.60 -13.03 -2.51
N PRO A 216 24.92 -13.93 -1.77
CA PRO A 216 25.63 -14.88 -0.94
C PRO A 216 26.49 -15.79 -1.82
N GLU A 217 27.71 -16.04 -1.40
CA GLU A 217 28.65 -16.95 -2.09
C GLU A 217 28.21 -18.42 -1.99
N ASN A 218 27.41 -18.76 -0.99
CA ASN A 218 26.93 -20.12 -0.74
C ASN A 218 25.48 -20.30 -1.23
N HIS A 219 25.31 -21.21 -2.19
CA HIS A 219 24.00 -21.67 -2.67
C HIS A 219 23.46 -22.77 -1.74
N ASN A 220 22.82 -22.38 -0.65
CA ASN A 220 22.28 -23.32 0.37
C ASN A 220 20.89 -23.90 0.02
N LYS A 221 20.44 -23.78 -1.23
CA LYS A 221 19.11 -24.21 -1.70
C LYS A 221 17.95 -23.70 -0.81
N GLU A 222 18.08 -22.47 -0.31
CA GLU A 222 17.11 -21.85 0.57
C GLU A 222 16.26 -20.84 -0.21
N ILE A 223 14.94 -20.96 -0.07
CA ILE A 223 13.94 -20.03 -0.59
C ILE A 223 13.37 -19.26 0.60
N ILE A 224 13.30 -17.95 0.53
CA ILE A 224 12.63 -17.14 1.53
C ILE A 224 11.37 -16.48 0.97
N TYR A 225 10.30 -16.54 1.74
CA TYR A 225 9.11 -15.73 1.54
C TYR A 225 8.92 -14.78 2.72
N THR A 226 8.70 -13.49 2.46
CA THR A 226 8.45 -12.51 3.50
C THR A 226 7.22 -11.68 3.19
N GLY A 227 6.31 -11.52 4.16
CA GLY A 227 5.18 -10.58 4.04
C GLY A 227 3.81 -11.15 4.37
N ASN A 228 2.77 -10.56 3.79
CA ASN A 228 1.39 -10.94 4.08
C ASN A 228 1.09 -12.39 3.62
N LEU A 229 0.46 -13.15 4.50
CA LEU A 229 -0.04 -14.51 4.25
C LEU A 229 -1.56 -14.45 4.08
N GLY A 230 -1.99 -13.97 2.93
CA GLY A 230 -3.40 -13.83 2.57
C GLY A 230 -3.79 -14.63 1.34
N ILE A 231 -5.08 -14.66 1.03
CA ILE A 231 -5.63 -15.35 -0.15
C ILE A 231 -4.94 -14.90 -1.46
N PRO A 232 -4.66 -13.60 -1.67
CA PRO A 232 -4.02 -13.16 -2.90
C PRO A 232 -2.64 -13.77 -3.16
N GLN A 233 -1.89 -14.09 -2.10
CA GLN A 233 -0.51 -14.58 -2.22
C GLN A 233 -0.43 -16.07 -2.57
N ASN A 234 -1.46 -16.85 -2.25
CA ASN A 234 -1.60 -18.27 -2.60
C ASN A 234 -0.34 -19.13 -2.31
N ILE A 235 0.25 -18.94 -1.14
CA ILE A 235 1.50 -19.61 -0.73
C ILE A 235 1.30 -21.10 -0.59
N GLU A 236 0.10 -21.55 -0.21
CA GLU A 236 -0.24 -22.96 -0.07
C GLU A 236 -0.03 -23.76 -1.37
N SER A 237 -0.34 -23.14 -2.51
CA SER A 237 -0.09 -23.79 -3.81
C SER A 237 1.40 -23.96 -4.09
N PHE A 238 2.22 -22.97 -3.72
CA PHE A 238 3.67 -23.08 -3.85
C PHE A 238 4.21 -24.19 -2.95
N ILE A 239 3.79 -24.26 -1.69
CA ILE A 239 4.19 -25.31 -0.73
C ILE A 239 3.86 -26.70 -1.27
N LYS A 240 2.63 -26.90 -1.78
CA LYS A 240 2.22 -28.18 -2.37
C LYS A 240 3.11 -28.59 -3.54
N ASN A 241 3.44 -27.67 -4.42
CA ASN A 241 4.31 -27.93 -5.56
C ASN A 241 5.74 -28.22 -5.13
N LEU A 242 6.26 -27.51 -4.11
CA LEU A 242 7.59 -27.75 -3.57
C LEU A 242 7.71 -29.15 -2.95
N ASN A 243 6.70 -29.60 -2.19
CA ASN A 243 6.66 -30.93 -1.59
C ASN A 243 6.60 -32.07 -2.64
N ASN A 244 6.08 -31.78 -3.83
CA ASN A 244 6.02 -32.74 -4.93
C ASN A 244 7.27 -32.71 -5.84
N SER A 245 8.19 -31.77 -5.58
CA SER A 245 9.44 -31.65 -6.33
C SER A 245 10.49 -32.67 -5.82
N SER A 246 11.30 -33.16 -6.71
CA SER A 246 12.49 -33.95 -6.37
C SER A 246 13.63 -33.10 -5.79
N ASP A 247 13.53 -31.78 -5.93
CA ASP A 247 14.55 -30.84 -5.46
C ASP A 247 14.45 -30.59 -3.96
N GLN A 248 15.57 -30.71 -3.28
CA GLN A 248 15.65 -30.49 -1.83
C GLN A 248 15.85 -29.00 -1.48
N TYR A 249 14.86 -28.16 -1.80
CA TYR A 249 14.86 -26.76 -1.36
C TYR A 249 14.24 -26.63 0.04
N LYS A 250 14.81 -25.76 0.87
CA LYS A 250 14.24 -25.36 2.15
C LYS A 250 13.47 -24.05 1.97
N LEU A 251 12.23 -24.01 2.43
CA LEU A 251 11.39 -22.82 2.39
C LEU A 251 11.26 -22.20 3.77
N LYS A 252 11.73 -20.98 3.92
CA LYS A 252 11.51 -20.16 5.13
C LYS A 252 10.46 -19.09 4.85
N ILE A 253 9.41 -19.09 5.64
CA ILE A 253 8.30 -18.15 5.55
C ILE A 253 8.33 -17.24 6.77
N TYR A 254 8.30 -15.92 6.57
CA TYR A 254 8.16 -14.92 7.61
C TYR A 254 6.98 -14.02 7.29
N GLY A 255 5.95 -14.02 8.13
CA GLY A 255 4.79 -13.20 7.83
C GLY A 255 3.62 -13.34 8.79
N SER A 256 2.57 -12.61 8.48
CA SER A 256 1.28 -12.65 9.16
C SER A 256 0.15 -12.47 8.16
N GLY A 257 -1.05 -12.87 8.50
CA GLY A 257 -2.20 -12.71 7.61
C GLY A 257 -3.30 -13.73 7.91
N SER A 258 -4.39 -13.63 7.14
CA SER A 258 -5.58 -14.47 7.35
C SER A 258 -5.34 -15.97 7.12
N ARG A 259 -4.26 -16.33 6.43
CA ARG A 259 -3.91 -17.73 6.11
C ARG A 259 -2.73 -18.26 6.94
N TYR A 260 -2.25 -17.48 7.91
CA TYR A 260 -1.08 -17.86 8.72
C TYR A 260 -1.25 -19.23 9.38
N GLU A 261 -2.37 -19.46 10.09
CA GLU A 261 -2.61 -20.71 10.81
C GLU A 261 -2.73 -21.93 9.87
N ASP A 262 -3.30 -21.74 8.68
CA ASP A 262 -3.40 -22.83 7.71
C ASP A 262 -2.04 -23.17 7.11
N ILE A 263 -1.23 -22.16 6.82
CA ILE A 263 0.13 -22.32 6.30
C ILE A 263 1.04 -22.92 7.40
N LYS A 264 0.85 -22.51 8.65
CA LYS A 264 1.59 -23.06 9.80
C LYS A 264 1.39 -24.58 9.96
N LYS A 265 0.20 -25.09 9.67
CA LYS A 265 -0.08 -26.54 9.66
C LYS A 265 0.65 -27.31 8.55
N MET A 266 1.21 -26.62 7.57
CA MET A 266 1.96 -27.21 6.46
C MET A 266 3.48 -27.26 6.73
N GLU A 267 3.93 -26.94 7.94
CA GLU A 267 5.33 -27.08 8.35
C GLU A 267 5.81 -28.51 8.18
N SER A 268 7.06 -28.64 7.79
CA SER A 268 7.75 -29.93 7.61
C SER A 268 9.25 -29.71 7.80
N GLU A 269 10.04 -30.77 7.65
CA GLU A 269 11.52 -30.68 7.73
C GLU A 269 12.11 -29.62 6.76
N ASN A 270 11.46 -29.45 5.60
CA ASN A 270 11.91 -28.51 4.57
C ASN A 270 11.11 -27.19 4.54
N ILE A 271 10.08 -27.04 5.37
CA ILE A 271 9.21 -25.85 5.38
C ILE A 271 9.10 -25.31 6.80
N ASN A 272 9.63 -24.12 7.01
CA ASN A 272 9.62 -23.43 8.29
C ASN A 272 8.75 -22.15 8.21
N VAL A 273 7.75 -22.04 9.07
CA VAL A 273 6.80 -20.91 9.08
C VAL A 273 6.97 -20.11 10.36
N ASN A 274 7.43 -18.87 10.21
CA ASN A 274 7.71 -17.94 11.31
C ASN A 274 6.72 -16.80 11.32
N PRO A 275 6.42 -16.23 12.49
CA PRO A 275 5.62 -15.02 12.59
C PRO A 275 6.34 -13.84 11.93
N TYR A 276 5.60 -12.73 11.82
CA TYR A 276 6.19 -11.46 11.41
C TYR A 276 7.35 -11.09 12.35
N THR A 277 8.45 -10.67 11.76
CA THR A 277 9.63 -10.17 12.50
C THR A 277 10.09 -8.84 11.92
N ASP A 278 11.00 -8.17 12.61
CA ASP A 278 11.50 -6.85 12.21
C ASP A 278 12.19 -6.86 10.84
N ARG A 279 12.06 -5.73 10.13
CA ARG A 279 12.62 -5.59 8.79
C ARG A 279 14.14 -5.79 8.76
N SER A 280 14.86 -5.35 9.78
CA SER A 280 16.32 -5.53 9.86
C SER A 280 16.72 -6.99 9.92
N GLU A 281 15.95 -7.81 10.64
CA GLU A 281 16.14 -9.25 10.74
C GLU A 281 15.76 -9.95 9.43
N ILE A 282 14.61 -9.58 8.86
CA ILE A 282 14.17 -10.06 7.54
C ILE A 282 15.23 -9.82 6.46
N LEU A 283 15.85 -8.64 6.43
CA LEU A 283 16.90 -8.33 5.47
C LEU A 283 18.12 -9.24 5.63
N LYS A 284 18.51 -9.60 6.87
CA LYS A 284 19.60 -10.56 7.13
C LYS A 284 19.24 -11.94 6.57
N HIS A 285 18.00 -12.42 6.83
CA HIS A 285 17.55 -13.70 6.31
C HIS A 285 17.47 -13.70 4.78
N THR A 286 16.96 -12.62 4.18
CA THR A 286 16.89 -12.49 2.73
C THR A 286 18.27 -12.48 2.07
N LYS A 287 19.25 -11.82 2.69
CA LYS A 287 20.65 -11.82 2.21
C LYS A 287 21.29 -13.20 2.20
N ASN A 288 20.90 -14.06 3.15
CA ASN A 288 21.46 -15.41 3.30
C ASN A 288 20.71 -16.47 2.50
N SER A 289 19.59 -16.11 1.88
CA SER A 289 18.79 -17.05 1.08
C SER A 289 19.18 -17.01 -0.39
N THR A 290 19.15 -18.17 -1.05
CA THR A 290 19.48 -18.27 -2.49
C THR A 290 18.39 -17.62 -3.36
N PHE A 291 17.13 -17.77 -2.99
CA PHE A 291 15.98 -17.25 -3.73
C PHE A 291 15.00 -16.50 -2.82
N ALA A 292 14.46 -15.39 -3.32
CA ALA A 292 13.32 -14.73 -2.72
C ALA A 292 12.04 -15.04 -3.52
N LEU A 293 11.02 -15.57 -2.82
CA LEU A 293 9.74 -15.88 -3.44
C LEU A 293 8.82 -14.66 -3.42
N VAL A 294 8.33 -14.29 -4.59
CA VAL A 294 7.20 -13.37 -4.76
C VAL A 294 6.06 -14.14 -5.38
N SER A 295 4.93 -14.21 -4.69
CA SER A 295 3.77 -14.98 -5.13
C SER A 295 2.51 -14.13 -5.17
N LEU A 296 1.75 -14.32 -6.24
CA LEU A 296 0.43 -13.72 -6.46
C LEU A 296 -0.45 -14.74 -7.18
N SER A 297 -1.72 -14.82 -6.81
CA SER A 297 -2.70 -15.64 -7.51
C SER A 297 -2.83 -15.18 -8.98
N SER A 298 -2.82 -16.12 -9.92
CA SER A 298 -2.95 -15.84 -11.35
C SER A 298 -4.23 -15.09 -11.71
N SER A 299 -5.25 -15.15 -10.87
CA SER A 299 -6.50 -14.40 -11.06
C SER A 299 -6.37 -12.89 -10.81
N LEU A 300 -5.26 -12.44 -10.22
CA LEU A 300 -5.04 -11.03 -9.78
C LEU A 300 -3.88 -10.35 -10.51
N THR A 301 -3.40 -10.90 -11.61
CA THR A 301 -2.18 -10.42 -12.30
C THR A 301 -2.29 -9.00 -12.88
N VAL A 302 -3.50 -8.54 -13.19
CA VAL A 302 -3.71 -7.19 -13.77
C VAL A 302 -4.04 -6.16 -12.70
N GLU A 303 -4.81 -6.54 -11.70
CA GLU A 303 -5.38 -5.60 -10.72
C GLU A 303 -4.47 -5.29 -9.55
N GLY A 304 -3.40 -6.03 -9.39
CA GLY A 304 -2.44 -5.84 -8.30
C GLY A 304 -1.04 -6.30 -8.70
N PHE A 305 -0.08 -5.42 -8.59
CA PHE A 305 1.34 -5.74 -8.78
C PHE A 305 2.01 -5.94 -7.41
N PRO A 306 2.73 -7.06 -7.18
CA PRO A 306 3.41 -7.28 -5.90
C PRO A 306 4.44 -6.19 -5.62
N GLY A 307 4.29 -5.50 -4.49
CA GLY A 307 5.23 -4.45 -4.05
C GLY A 307 6.48 -4.97 -3.33
N LYS A 308 6.88 -6.21 -3.62
CA LYS A 308 8.02 -6.89 -2.98
C LYS A 308 9.23 -6.96 -3.89
#